data_d0530c44e1985df67772b4e45a24d3dd
#
_entry.id   d0530c44e1985df67772b4e45a24d3dd
#
_cell.length_a   1.000
_cell.length_b   1.000
_cell.length_c   1.000
_cell.angle_alpha   90.00
_cell.angle_beta   90.00
_cell.angle_gamma   90.00
#
_symmetry.space_group_name_H-M   'P 1'
#
loop_
_entity.id
_entity.type
_entity.pdbx_description
1 polymer ?
#
loop_
_entity_poly.entity_id
_entity_poly.type
_entity_poly.pdbx_seq_one_letter_code
_entity_poly.pdbx_strand_id
1 'polypeptide(L)'
;GFGRRATPAQKTQVVQKLRQRHSLEILLSIAQLPRATFYYHLKRMKCEDKYESAKQEITMIFHENKGRYGYRRITAELHKRNFFLNHKTVQRLMRELNLVCRVRMKKYRSYRGEVSKIAPNLLNRNFYAEKPNQKWVTDVTEFSLFGEKLYLSPILDLHSRDLVSYTISDRPVLNMVTSMLDKAFEKIPDDTGLILHSDQGWQYQHKQYQRMLKKKGIQQSMSRKGNCLDNAVIENFFGLLKSELLYLQEFQSMEHFKQELMEYLDYYNNRRIKAKLKDLPPALHRQQALSVA
;
A
#
# COMPACT_ATOMS: atom_id res chain seq x y z
N GLY A 1 -7.79 30.46 23.50
CA GLY A 1 -8.39 29.27 22.98
C GLY A 1 -9.73 29.04 23.61
N PHE A 2 -10.82 29.01 22.83
CA PHE A 2 -12.15 28.69 23.33
C PHE A 2 -12.19 27.26 23.87
N GLY A 3 -12.30 27.07 25.17
CA GLY A 3 -12.43 25.81 25.83
C GLY A 3 -13.64 25.02 25.27
N ARG A 4 -13.45 23.80 24.77
CA ARG A 4 -14.54 22.94 24.33
C ARG A 4 -15.49 22.71 25.51
N ARG A 5 -16.77 23.05 25.36
CA ARG A 5 -17.79 22.77 26.38
C ARG A 5 -17.80 21.25 26.67
N ALA A 6 -17.72 20.88 27.95
CA ALA A 6 -17.73 19.50 28.37
C ALA A 6 -19.01 18.78 27.88
N THR A 7 -18.85 17.59 27.32
CA THR A 7 -19.98 16.78 26.84
C THR A 7 -20.83 16.26 28.01
N PRO A 8 -22.12 15.94 27.81
CA PRO A 8 -22.97 15.35 28.86
C PRO A 8 -22.36 14.10 29.51
N ALA A 9 -21.63 13.27 28.74
CA ALA A 9 -20.93 12.10 29.27
C ALA A 9 -19.79 12.50 30.22
N GLN A 10 -18.95 13.48 29.83
CA GLN A 10 -17.89 14.00 30.71
C GLN A 10 -18.44 14.65 31.97
N LYS A 11 -19.52 15.44 31.86
CA LYS A 11 -20.22 16.00 33.01
C LYS A 11 -20.72 14.91 33.95
N THR A 12 -21.30 13.81 33.40
CA THR A 12 -21.77 12.67 34.17
C THR A 12 -20.65 12.00 34.98
N GLN A 13 -19.45 11.82 34.36
CA GLN A 13 -18.27 11.27 35.05
C GLN A 13 -17.85 12.11 36.25
N VAL A 14 -17.81 13.45 36.09
CA VAL A 14 -17.41 14.37 37.15
C VAL A 14 -18.47 14.36 38.25
N VAL A 15 -19.76 14.47 37.91
CA VAL A 15 -20.87 14.39 38.88
C VAL A 15 -20.84 13.08 39.65
N GLN A 16 -20.62 11.94 38.99
CA GLN A 16 -20.54 10.61 39.64
C GLN A 16 -19.39 10.52 40.65
N LYS A 17 -18.23 11.13 40.36
CA LYS A 17 -17.10 11.20 41.31
C LYS A 17 -17.41 12.10 42.53
N LEU A 18 -18.10 13.21 42.32
CA LEU A 18 -18.37 14.20 43.35
C LEU A 18 -19.59 13.85 44.22
N ARG A 19 -20.53 12.99 43.74
CA ARG A 19 -21.74 12.63 44.49
C ARG A 19 -21.49 11.88 45.81
N GLN A 20 -20.28 11.42 46.04
CA GLN A 20 -19.88 10.88 47.33
C GLN A 20 -19.73 11.94 48.42
N ARG A 21 -19.52 13.21 48.04
CA ARG A 21 -19.23 14.32 48.93
C ARG A 21 -20.30 15.43 48.91
N HIS A 22 -21.12 15.47 47.85
CA HIS A 22 -22.09 16.53 47.63
C HIS A 22 -23.44 16.00 47.16
N SER A 23 -24.51 16.72 47.44
CA SER A 23 -25.85 16.36 46.97
C SER A 23 -25.93 16.30 45.46
N LEU A 24 -26.56 15.25 44.93
CA LEU A 24 -26.74 15.04 43.49
C LEU A 24 -27.48 16.23 42.82
N GLU A 25 -28.47 16.78 43.49
CA GLU A 25 -29.28 17.91 42.96
C GLU A 25 -28.45 19.14 42.74
N ILE A 26 -27.60 19.50 43.70
CA ILE A 26 -26.65 20.64 43.56
C ILE A 26 -25.69 20.40 42.44
N LEU A 27 -25.10 19.20 42.35
CA LEU A 27 -24.15 18.87 41.30
C LEU A 27 -24.77 18.92 39.90
N LEU A 28 -25.99 18.43 39.73
CA LEU A 28 -26.71 18.44 38.45
C LEU A 28 -27.08 19.88 38.05
N SER A 29 -27.47 20.72 39.00
CA SER A 29 -27.75 22.14 38.76
C SER A 29 -26.50 22.87 38.30
N ILE A 30 -25.38 22.75 39.02
CA ILE A 30 -24.08 23.39 38.64
C ILE A 30 -23.59 22.87 37.28
N ALA A 31 -23.69 21.58 37.02
CA ALA A 31 -23.29 20.99 35.77
C ALA A 31 -24.24 21.32 34.60
N GLN A 32 -25.40 21.91 34.88
CA GLN A 32 -26.48 22.10 33.89
C GLN A 32 -26.77 20.79 33.14
N LEU A 33 -26.95 19.68 33.91
CA LEU A 33 -27.15 18.36 33.37
C LEU A 33 -28.52 17.81 33.85
N PRO A 34 -29.48 17.57 32.94
CA PRO A 34 -30.77 17.00 33.30
C PRO A 34 -30.60 15.62 33.98
N ARG A 35 -31.40 15.36 35.00
CA ARG A 35 -31.34 14.12 35.80
C ARG A 35 -31.50 12.86 34.93
N ALA A 36 -32.41 12.89 33.95
CA ALA A 36 -32.59 11.78 33.00
C ALA A 36 -31.31 11.54 32.16
N THR A 37 -30.67 12.61 31.66
CA THR A 37 -29.41 12.54 30.91
C THR A 37 -28.28 11.98 31.78
N PHE A 38 -28.20 12.37 33.05
CA PHE A 38 -27.21 11.83 33.98
C PHE A 38 -27.37 10.31 34.14
N TYR A 39 -28.56 9.82 34.44
CA TYR A 39 -28.79 8.36 34.60
C TYR A 39 -28.64 7.59 33.31
N TYR A 40 -29.00 8.18 32.16
CA TYR A 40 -28.76 7.58 30.85
C TYR A 40 -27.26 7.36 30.60
N HIS A 41 -26.43 8.38 30.80
CA HIS A 41 -24.99 8.23 30.63
C HIS A 41 -24.35 7.34 31.70
N LEU A 42 -24.84 7.40 32.95
CA LEU A 42 -24.39 6.54 34.04
C LEU A 42 -24.64 5.05 33.72
N LYS A 43 -25.80 4.72 33.15
CA LYS A 43 -26.14 3.37 32.71
C LYS A 43 -25.21 2.93 31.60
N ARG A 44 -24.96 3.82 30.60
CA ARG A 44 -24.03 3.52 29.50
C ARG A 44 -22.60 3.30 29.95
N MET A 45 -22.13 4.00 30.97
CA MET A 45 -20.79 3.82 31.53
C MET A 45 -20.61 2.46 32.25
N LYS A 46 -21.69 1.84 32.68
CA LYS A 46 -21.68 0.50 33.29
C LYS A 46 -21.86 -0.62 32.28
N CYS A 47 -22.27 -0.31 31.05
CA CYS A 47 -22.40 -1.30 29.98
C CYS A 47 -21.04 -1.59 29.40
N GLU A 48 -20.75 -2.86 29.19
CA GLU A 48 -19.58 -3.28 28.39
C GLU A 48 -19.65 -2.69 26.98
N ASP A 49 -18.51 -2.29 26.46
CA ASP A 49 -18.43 -1.77 25.09
C ASP A 49 -18.67 -2.91 24.09
N LYS A 50 -19.85 -2.91 23.46
CA LYS A 50 -20.19 -3.91 22.43
C LYS A 50 -19.19 -4.02 21.28
N TYR A 51 -18.28 -3.07 21.16
CA TYR A 51 -17.23 -3.06 20.13
C TYR A 51 -15.85 -3.38 20.69
N GLU A 52 -15.73 -3.81 21.96
CA GLU A 52 -14.42 -4.04 22.58
C GLU A 52 -13.59 -5.06 21.80
N SER A 53 -14.16 -6.21 21.46
CA SER A 53 -13.49 -7.22 20.64
C SER A 53 -13.12 -6.70 19.24
N ALA A 54 -14.02 -5.92 18.63
CA ALA A 54 -13.74 -5.31 17.35
C ALA A 54 -12.63 -4.23 17.43
N LYS A 55 -12.55 -3.47 18.52
CA LYS A 55 -11.48 -2.49 18.76
C LYS A 55 -10.11 -3.16 18.90
N GLN A 56 -10.05 -4.28 19.61
CA GLN A 56 -8.84 -5.08 19.75
C GLN A 56 -8.39 -5.58 18.39
N GLU A 57 -9.30 -6.12 17.58
CA GLU A 57 -9.00 -6.62 16.24
C GLU A 57 -8.56 -5.52 15.29
N ILE A 58 -9.22 -4.35 15.32
CA ILE A 58 -8.80 -3.15 14.56
C ILE A 58 -7.36 -2.75 14.91
N THR A 59 -7.04 -2.75 16.21
CA THR A 59 -5.71 -2.39 16.70
C THR A 59 -4.66 -3.39 16.21
N MET A 60 -4.97 -4.69 16.30
CA MET A 60 -4.09 -5.76 15.82
C MET A 60 -3.81 -5.62 14.32
N ILE A 61 -4.85 -5.54 13.49
CA ILE A 61 -4.72 -5.37 12.03
C ILE A 61 -3.91 -4.11 11.70
N PHE A 62 -4.12 -3.00 12.41
CA PHE A 62 -3.40 -1.77 12.17
C PHE A 62 -1.90 -1.92 12.44
N HIS A 63 -1.51 -2.56 13.52
CA HIS A 63 -0.10 -2.78 13.88
C HIS A 63 0.58 -3.85 13.01
N GLU A 64 -0.09 -4.95 12.70
CA GLU A 64 0.40 -5.97 11.76
C GLU A 64 0.80 -5.36 10.40
N ASN A 65 0.08 -4.33 9.97
CA ASN A 65 0.34 -3.62 8.72
C ASN A 65 1.19 -2.33 8.91
N LYS A 66 1.93 -2.22 10.03
CA LYS A 66 2.83 -1.08 10.35
C LYS A 66 2.13 0.30 10.16
N GLY A 67 0.81 0.41 10.43
CA GLY A 67 0.03 1.64 10.27
C GLY A 67 -0.27 2.07 8.82
N ARG A 68 -0.04 1.20 7.84
CA ARG A 68 -0.27 1.47 6.41
C ARG A 68 -1.73 1.39 5.99
N TYR A 69 -2.60 0.72 6.80
CA TYR A 69 -4.01 0.52 6.47
C TYR A 69 -4.90 1.62 7.01
N GLY A 70 -5.70 2.22 6.12
CA GLY A 70 -6.83 3.06 6.49
C GLY A 70 -8.10 2.25 6.70
N TYR A 71 -9.17 2.90 7.19
CA TYR A 71 -10.41 2.24 7.59
C TYR A 71 -11.01 1.29 6.55
N ARG A 72 -10.87 1.56 5.24
CA ARG A 72 -11.42 0.68 4.18
C ARG A 72 -10.72 -0.67 4.14
N ARG A 73 -9.38 -0.70 4.20
CA ARG A 73 -8.63 -1.95 4.24
C ARG A 73 -8.82 -2.69 5.56
N ILE A 74 -8.88 -1.98 6.67
CA ILE A 74 -9.19 -2.57 7.99
C ILE A 74 -10.59 -3.19 7.97
N THR A 75 -11.59 -2.55 7.35
CA THR A 75 -12.92 -3.14 7.18
C THR A 75 -12.87 -4.44 6.39
N ALA A 76 -12.13 -4.48 5.28
CA ALA A 76 -11.99 -5.69 4.46
C ALA A 76 -11.32 -6.84 5.24
N GLU A 77 -10.26 -6.55 6.01
CA GLU A 77 -9.60 -7.55 6.87
C GLU A 77 -10.51 -8.02 8.02
N LEU A 78 -11.28 -7.13 8.64
CA LEU A 78 -12.27 -7.48 9.66
C LEU A 78 -13.32 -8.45 9.10
N HIS A 79 -13.81 -8.23 7.89
CA HIS A 79 -14.77 -9.14 7.26
C HIS A 79 -14.19 -10.54 7.06
N LYS A 80 -12.91 -10.66 6.69
CA LYS A 80 -12.22 -11.97 6.60
C LYS A 80 -12.09 -12.68 7.94
N ARG A 81 -12.05 -11.90 9.05
CA ARG A 81 -12.00 -12.40 10.43
C ARG A 81 -13.39 -12.53 11.07
N ASN A 82 -14.45 -12.52 10.26
CA ASN A 82 -15.87 -12.64 10.68
C ASN A 82 -16.42 -11.47 11.51
N PHE A 83 -15.79 -10.29 11.45
CA PHE A 83 -16.32 -9.05 12.04
C PHE A 83 -17.03 -8.21 10.97
N PHE A 84 -18.33 -8.37 10.81
CA PHE A 84 -19.12 -7.69 9.79
C PHE A 84 -19.55 -6.28 10.23
N LEU A 85 -18.64 -5.33 10.22
CA LEU A 85 -18.88 -3.94 10.56
C LEU A 85 -18.95 -3.05 9.31
N ASN A 86 -19.84 -2.04 9.35
CA ASN A 86 -19.87 -1.01 8.33
C ASN A 86 -18.58 -0.15 8.38
N HIS A 87 -18.05 0.21 7.25
CA HIS A 87 -16.82 1.01 7.14
C HIS A 87 -16.88 2.36 7.88
N LYS A 88 -18.06 2.99 8.00
CA LYS A 88 -18.25 4.20 8.81
C LYS A 88 -18.09 3.93 10.31
N THR A 89 -18.55 2.75 10.77
CA THR A 89 -18.33 2.30 12.15
C THR A 89 -16.85 2.08 12.42
N VAL A 90 -16.16 1.36 11.54
CA VAL A 90 -14.71 1.13 11.65
C VAL A 90 -13.94 2.46 11.65
N GLN A 91 -14.30 3.40 10.78
CA GLN A 91 -13.68 4.75 10.76
C GLN A 91 -13.88 5.50 12.09
N ARG A 92 -15.06 5.39 12.71
CA ARG A 92 -15.33 5.99 14.01
C ARG A 92 -14.51 5.32 15.12
N LEU A 93 -14.47 3.97 15.15
CA LEU A 93 -13.69 3.22 16.13
C LEU A 93 -12.19 3.51 16.02
N MET A 94 -11.63 3.56 14.80
CA MET A 94 -10.23 3.96 14.59
C MET A 94 -9.94 5.36 15.15
N ARG A 95 -10.88 6.31 14.98
CA ARG A 95 -10.75 7.67 15.54
C ARG A 95 -10.78 7.65 17.08
N GLU A 96 -11.65 6.84 17.67
CA GLU A 96 -11.72 6.65 19.14
C GLU A 96 -10.42 6.07 19.70
N LEU A 97 -9.78 5.17 18.94
CA LEU A 97 -8.49 4.54 19.27
C LEU A 97 -7.26 5.41 18.87
N ASN A 98 -7.47 6.61 18.30
CA ASN A 98 -6.42 7.47 17.74
C ASN A 98 -5.55 6.78 16.67
N LEU A 99 -6.10 5.82 15.93
CA LEU A 99 -5.42 5.12 14.87
C LEU A 99 -5.61 5.86 13.53
N VAL A 100 -4.54 6.44 13.03
CA VAL A 100 -4.54 7.20 11.77
C VAL A 100 -3.57 6.57 10.79
N CYS A 101 -4.05 6.30 9.56
CA CYS A 101 -3.18 5.80 8.49
C CYS A 101 -2.02 6.77 8.25
N ARG A 102 -0.78 6.26 8.31
CA ARG A 102 0.45 7.06 8.23
C ARG A 102 0.86 7.41 6.80
N VAL A 103 0.30 6.71 5.80
CA VAL A 103 0.68 6.89 4.39
C VAL A 103 0.19 8.23 3.85
N ARG A 104 1.11 9.10 3.45
CA ARG A 104 0.81 10.37 2.79
C ARG A 104 1.11 10.26 1.30
N MET A 105 0.09 10.42 0.45
CA MET A 105 0.26 10.51 -0.99
C MET A 105 0.90 11.85 -1.37
N LYS A 106 2.11 11.82 -1.95
CA LYS A 106 2.71 13.01 -2.59
C LYS A 106 2.30 13.05 -4.07
N LYS A 107 2.01 14.24 -4.61
CA LYS A 107 1.78 14.43 -6.05
C LYS A 107 3.10 14.23 -6.81
N TYR A 108 3.05 13.43 -7.87
CA TYR A 108 4.18 13.12 -8.76
C TYR A 108 4.58 14.32 -9.62
N ARG A 109 5.88 14.44 -9.97
CA ARG A 109 6.43 15.37 -10.96
C ARG A 109 7.38 14.59 -11.89
N SER A 110 7.23 14.74 -13.21
CA SER A 110 7.98 14.03 -14.24
C SER A 110 9.31 14.71 -14.65
N TYR A 111 10.24 13.92 -15.16
CA TYR A 111 11.56 14.34 -15.69
C TYR A 111 11.66 14.09 -17.21
N ARG A 112 12.50 14.85 -17.95
CA ARG A 112 12.70 14.74 -19.40
C ARG A 112 14.16 14.44 -19.74
N GLY A 113 14.45 13.41 -20.58
CA GLY A 113 15.80 12.98 -21.00
C GLY A 113 15.93 12.63 -22.50
N GLU A 114 17.14 12.33 -23.03
CA GLU A 114 17.50 12.22 -24.48
C GLU A 114 17.52 10.79 -25.06
N VAL A 115 17.64 10.63 -26.40
CA VAL A 115 17.15 9.50 -27.24
C VAL A 115 18.24 8.68 -27.95
N SER A 116 18.03 7.35 -28.05
CA SER A 116 18.64 6.43 -29.01
C SER A 116 17.62 5.42 -29.56
N LYS A 117 17.98 4.32 -30.25
CA LYS A 117 17.02 3.40 -30.92
C LYS A 117 15.92 2.86 -30.02
N ILE A 118 14.66 3.19 -30.33
CA ILE A 118 13.47 3.00 -29.50
C ILE A 118 12.58 1.94 -30.13
N ALA A 119 12.06 1.00 -29.32
CA ALA A 119 10.98 0.10 -29.72
C ALA A 119 9.64 0.83 -29.78
N PRO A 120 8.67 0.37 -30.61
CA PRO A 120 7.34 1.00 -30.69
C PRO A 120 6.59 0.89 -29.37
N ASN A 121 5.72 1.85 -29.09
CA ASN A 121 4.80 1.77 -27.94
C ASN A 121 3.59 0.86 -28.26
N LEU A 122 3.70 -0.41 -27.95
CA LEU A 122 2.65 -1.41 -28.16
C LEU A 122 1.52 -1.32 -27.12
N LEU A 123 1.82 -0.86 -25.92
CA LEU A 123 0.81 -0.72 -24.86
C LEU A 123 -0.19 0.40 -25.14
N ASN A 124 0.26 1.49 -25.73
CA ASN A 124 -0.54 2.68 -26.03
C ASN A 124 -1.49 3.07 -24.86
N ARG A 125 -0.99 3.06 -23.63
CA ARG A 125 -1.73 3.28 -22.36
C ARG A 125 -2.84 2.28 -22.05
N ASN A 126 -2.96 1.19 -22.79
CA ASN A 126 -3.85 0.10 -22.44
C ASN A 126 -3.18 -0.82 -21.42
N PHE A 127 -3.28 -0.42 -20.14
CA PHE A 127 -2.75 -1.16 -18.98
C PHE A 127 -3.70 -2.26 -18.48
N TYR A 128 -4.72 -2.57 -19.22
CA TYR A 128 -5.59 -3.71 -18.94
C TYR A 128 -4.99 -4.98 -19.54
N ALA A 129 -4.99 -6.05 -18.76
CA ALA A 129 -4.63 -7.40 -19.19
C ALA A 129 -5.71 -8.37 -18.67
N GLU A 130 -6.20 -9.25 -19.52
CA GLU A 130 -7.24 -10.22 -19.18
C GLU A 130 -6.70 -11.36 -18.32
N LYS A 131 -5.46 -11.77 -18.58
CA LYS A 131 -4.79 -12.89 -17.93
C LYS A 131 -3.40 -12.49 -17.41
N PRO A 132 -2.87 -13.18 -16.38
CA PRO A 132 -1.46 -13.05 -16.02
C PRO A 132 -0.55 -13.36 -17.22
N ASN A 133 0.61 -12.73 -17.24
CA ASN A 133 1.65 -12.93 -18.27
C ASN A 133 1.28 -12.46 -19.69
N GLN A 134 0.27 -11.61 -19.85
CA GLN A 134 0.01 -10.94 -21.14
C GLN A 134 0.83 -9.67 -21.31
N LYS A 135 0.92 -8.88 -20.25
CA LYS A 135 1.59 -7.58 -20.27
C LYS A 135 2.35 -7.37 -18.96
N TRP A 136 3.61 -7.12 -19.07
CA TRP A 136 4.48 -6.74 -17.95
C TRP A 136 5.01 -5.32 -18.13
N VAL A 137 5.30 -4.67 -17.04
CA VAL A 137 5.99 -3.36 -17.03
C VAL A 137 7.22 -3.44 -16.15
N THR A 138 8.26 -2.71 -16.53
CA THR A 138 9.53 -2.62 -15.81
C THR A 138 10.08 -1.21 -15.85
N ASP A 139 10.83 -0.84 -14.82
CA ASP A 139 11.56 0.40 -14.71
C ASP A 139 12.62 0.26 -13.61
N VAL A 140 13.54 1.21 -13.49
CA VAL A 140 14.54 1.24 -12.43
C VAL A 140 14.29 2.45 -11.55
N THR A 141 14.25 2.23 -10.23
CA THR A 141 14.21 3.33 -9.26
C THR A 141 15.47 3.37 -8.41
N GLU A 142 15.89 4.57 -8.06
CA GLU A 142 17.03 4.86 -7.18
C GLU A 142 16.54 5.26 -5.80
N PHE A 143 17.25 4.80 -4.78
CA PHE A 143 17.19 5.27 -3.40
C PHE A 143 18.56 5.84 -3.02
N SER A 144 18.56 7.03 -2.41
CA SER A 144 19.78 7.68 -1.93
C SER A 144 19.64 7.96 -0.44
N LEU A 145 20.43 7.25 0.36
CA LEU A 145 20.45 7.33 1.83
C LEU A 145 21.91 7.22 2.31
N PHE A 146 22.27 7.91 3.36
CA PHE A 146 23.61 7.83 3.99
C PHE A 146 24.78 8.14 3.04
N GLY A 147 24.54 8.93 1.97
CA GLY A 147 25.57 9.17 0.94
C GLY A 147 25.76 8.01 -0.04
N GLU A 148 25.03 6.91 0.12
CA GLU A 148 25.07 5.73 -0.75
C GLU A 148 23.83 5.66 -1.64
N LYS A 149 23.91 4.84 -2.69
CA LYS A 149 22.81 4.59 -3.63
C LYS A 149 22.46 3.11 -3.70
N LEU A 150 21.15 2.85 -3.77
CA LEU A 150 20.62 1.52 -4.02
C LEU A 150 19.59 1.58 -5.14
N TYR A 151 19.62 0.62 -6.04
CA TYR A 151 18.75 0.54 -7.20
C TYR A 151 17.85 -0.69 -7.12
N LEU A 152 16.60 -0.52 -7.48
CA LEU A 152 15.61 -1.60 -7.60
C LEU A 152 15.11 -1.66 -9.04
N SER A 153 15.20 -2.84 -9.66
CA SER A 153 14.63 -3.14 -10.98
C SER A 153 13.59 -4.25 -10.84
N PRO A 154 12.30 -3.95 -10.82
CA PRO A 154 11.22 -4.92 -10.76
C PRO A 154 10.57 -5.17 -12.12
N ILE A 155 9.95 -6.34 -12.30
CA ILE A 155 8.92 -6.60 -13.29
C ILE A 155 7.57 -6.73 -12.59
N LEU A 156 6.59 -5.96 -13.02
CA LEU A 156 5.22 -5.97 -12.52
C LEU A 156 4.27 -6.50 -13.60
N ASP A 157 3.46 -7.49 -13.26
CA ASP A 157 2.38 -7.99 -14.11
C ASP A 157 1.19 -7.01 -14.11
N LEU A 158 0.64 -6.71 -15.29
CA LEU A 158 -0.46 -5.74 -15.40
C LEU A 158 -1.83 -6.31 -15.01
N HIS A 159 -2.03 -7.63 -15.01
CA HIS A 159 -3.26 -8.25 -14.56
C HIS A 159 -3.36 -8.30 -13.03
N SER A 160 -2.41 -8.94 -12.40
CA SER A 160 -2.41 -9.22 -10.96
C SER A 160 -1.72 -8.15 -10.12
N ARG A 161 -0.93 -7.27 -10.76
CA ARG A 161 -0.13 -6.24 -10.07
C ARG A 161 0.92 -6.83 -9.12
N ASP A 162 1.27 -8.11 -9.28
CA ASP A 162 2.33 -8.74 -8.53
C ASP A 162 3.72 -8.45 -9.13
N LEU A 163 4.71 -8.51 -8.28
CA LEU A 163 6.12 -8.47 -8.69
C LEU A 163 6.51 -9.85 -9.17
N VAL A 164 6.63 -10.03 -10.48
CA VAL A 164 7.04 -11.30 -11.11
C VAL A 164 8.48 -11.64 -10.73
N SER A 165 9.35 -10.65 -10.83
CA SER A 165 10.76 -10.74 -10.40
C SER A 165 11.28 -9.35 -10.04
N TYR A 166 12.42 -9.31 -9.36
CA TYR A 166 13.17 -8.09 -9.11
C TYR A 166 14.64 -8.37 -8.83
N THR A 167 15.46 -7.34 -8.99
CA THR A 167 16.86 -7.30 -8.53
C THR A 167 17.12 -6.00 -7.79
N ILE A 168 18.01 -6.09 -6.80
CA ILE A 168 18.51 -4.95 -6.03
C ILE A 168 20.02 -4.89 -6.27
N SER A 169 20.55 -3.70 -6.54
CA SER A 169 21.97 -3.48 -6.82
C SER A 169 22.43 -2.13 -6.25
N ASP A 170 23.69 -2.03 -5.89
CA ASP A 170 24.37 -0.78 -5.52
C ASP A 170 24.74 0.09 -6.73
N ARG A 171 24.67 -0.47 -7.94
CA ARG A 171 25.00 0.21 -9.21
C ARG A 171 23.96 -0.09 -10.28
N PRO A 172 23.63 0.91 -11.14
CA PRO A 172 22.68 0.74 -12.23
C PRO A 172 23.37 0.08 -13.45
N VAL A 173 23.84 -1.16 -13.28
CA VAL A 173 24.54 -1.93 -14.32
C VAL A 173 23.57 -2.76 -15.15
N LEU A 174 23.96 -3.10 -16.38
CA LEU A 174 23.13 -3.93 -17.27
C LEU A 174 22.78 -5.29 -16.65
N ASN A 175 23.73 -5.90 -15.94
CA ASN A 175 23.52 -7.20 -15.26
C ASN A 175 22.34 -7.19 -14.28
N MET A 176 22.04 -6.06 -13.63
CA MET A 176 20.87 -5.92 -12.75
C MET A 176 19.57 -6.22 -13.51
N VAL A 177 19.43 -5.68 -14.72
CA VAL A 177 18.23 -5.83 -15.54
C VAL A 177 18.19 -7.21 -16.22
N THR A 178 19.33 -7.74 -16.69
CA THR A 178 19.37 -9.07 -17.30
C THR A 178 19.12 -10.19 -16.28
N SER A 179 19.69 -10.13 -15.08
CA SER A 179 19.41 -11.09 -14.01
C SER A 179 17.95 -11.05 -13.54
N MET A 180 17.32 -9.88 -13.57
CA MET A 180 15.89 -9.74 -13.31
C MET A 180 15.06 -10.47 -14.39
N LEU A 181 15.45 -10.36 -15.66
CA LEU A 181 14.81 -11.08 -16.77
C LEU A 181 14.95 -12.59 -16.61
N ASP A 182 16.18 -13.10 -16.32
CA ASP A 182 16.41 -14.52 -16.13
C ASP A 182 15.46 -15.12 -15.09
N LYS A 183 15.36 -14.49 -13.92
CA LYS A 183 14.42 -14.88 -12.86
C LYS A 183 12.95 -14.82 -13.29
N ALA A 184 12.58 -13.90 -14.17
CA ALA A 184 11.22 -13.81 -14.70
C ALA A 184 10.93 -14.91 -15.71
N PHE A 185 11.90 -15.23 -16.56
CA PHE A 185 11.77 -16.22 -17.63
C PHE A 185 11.62 -17.65 -17.13
N GLU A 186 12.16 -17.96 -15.95
CA GLU A 186 11.94 -19.24 -15.27
C GLU A 186 10.47 -19.50 -14.94
N LYS A 187 9.65 -18.45 -14.85
CA LYS A 187 8.24 -18.51 -14.44
C LYS A 187 7.25 -18.60 -15.59
N ILE A 188 7.72 -18.54 -16.83
CA ILE A 188 6.87 -18.57 -18.02
C ILE A 188 7.49 -19.47 -19.11
N PRO A 189 6.65 -20.13 -19.93
CA PRO A 189 7.12 -20.82 -21.13
C PRO A 189 7.68 -19.83 -22.16
N ASP A 190 8.28 -20.35 -23.23
CA ASP A 190 8.74 -19.55 -24.37
C ASP A 190 7.56 -19.21 -25.30
N ASP A 191 7.76 -18.22 -26.14
CA ASP A 191 6.84 -17.81 -27.22
C ASP A 191 5.39 -17.52 -26.79
N THR A 192 5.23 -16.94 -25.58
CA THR A 192 3.90 -16.59 -25.06
C THR A 192 3.27 -15.36 -25.71
N GLY A 193 4.02 -14.60 -26.53
CA GLY A 193 3.57 -13.33 -27.09
C GLY A 193 3.43 -12.20 -26.06
N LEU A 194 3.97 -12.39 -24.86
CA LEU A 194 3.97 -11.41 -23.77
C LEU A 194 4.59 -10.09 -24.24
N ILE A 195 3.97 -8.98 -23.83
CA ILE A 195 4.53 -7.64 -24.05
C ILE A 195 5.23 -7.18 -22.77
N LEU A 196 6.53 -6.87 -22.86
CA LEU A 196 7.28 -6.20 -21.79
C LEU A 196 7.52 -4.74 -22.14
N HIS A 197 6.91 -3.85 -21.35
CA HIS A 197 6.98 -2.41 -21.54
C HIS A 197 7.91 -1.75 -20.54
N SER A 198 8.73 -0.81 -21.02
CA SER A 198 9.65 -0.01 -20.22
C SER A 198 9.63 1.45 -20.65
N ASP A 199 10.33 2.30 -19.90
CA ASP A 199 10.77 3.59 -20.41
C ASP A 199 11.88 3.44 -21.48
N GLN A 200 12.46 4.58 -21.89
CA GLN A 200 13.58 4.60 -22.86
C GLN A 200 14.95 4.56 -22.18
N GLY A 201 15.08 3.98 -20.99
CA GLY A 201 16.36 3.81 -20.31
C GLY A 201 17.38 3.06 -21.15
N TRP A 202 18.67 3.46 -21.04
CA TRP A 202 19.76 2.88 -21.84
C TRP A 202 19.86 1.34 -21.71
N GLN A 203 19.57 0.80 -20.53
CA GLN A 203 19.60 -0.64 -20.25
C GLN A 203 18.61 -1.41 -21.12
N TYR A 204 17.43 -0.84 -21.41
CA TYR A 204 16.38 -1.47 -22.22
C TYR A 204 16.66 -1.35 -23.72
N GLN A 205 17.54 -0.44 -24.12
CA GLN A 205 18.01 -0.24 -25.50
C GLN A 205 19.23 -1.08 -25.81
N HIS A 206 19.83 -1.73 -24.80
CA HIS A 206 21.04 -2.53 -24.97
C HIS A 206 20.76 -3.82 -25.76
N LYS A 207 21.65 -4.16 -26.71
CA LYS A 207 21.51 -5.32 -27.61
C LYS A 207 21.33 -6.65 -26.87
N GLN A 208 22.00 -6.83 -25.73
CA GLN A 208 21.88 -8.06 -24.93
C GLN A 208 20.46 -8.20 -24.38
N TYR A 209 19.89 -7.13 -23.79
CA TYR A 209 18.51 -7.10 -23.29
C TYR A 209 17.52 -7.47 -24.41
N GLN A 210 17.64 -6.81 -25.58
CA GLN A 210 16.78 -7.07 -26.73
C GLN A 210 16.88 -8.51 -27.25
N ARG A 211 18.11 -9.09 -27.26
CA ARG A 211 18.34 -10.51 -27.66
C ARG A 211 17.68 -11.47 -26.68
N MET A 212 17.74 -11.20 -25.37
CA MET A 212 17.09 -12.04 -24.35
C MET A 212 15.57 -12.06 -24.55
N LEU A 213 14.93 -10.91 -24.75
CA LEU A 213 13.50 -10.84 -25.03
C LEU A 213 13.13 -11.59 -26.31
N LYS A 214 13.88 -11.37 -27.40
CA LYS A 214 13.64 -12.04 -28.68
C LYS A 214 13.79 -13.55 -28.56
N LYS A 215 14.81 -14.06 -27.83
CA LYS A 215 15.02 -15.49 -27.60
C LYS A 215 13.86 -16.13 -26.82
N LYS A 216 13.24 -15.36 -25.89
CA LYS A 216 12.11 -15.82 -25.09
C LYS A 216 10.75 -15.65 -25.80
N GLY A 217 10.71 -15.02 -27.00
CA GLY A 217 9.46 -14.72 -27.71
C GLY A 217 8.66 -13.59 -27.11
N ILE A 218 9.33 -12.66 -26.39
CA ILE A 218 8.68 -11.53 -25.73
C ILE A 218 8.76 -10.28 -26.61
N GLN A 219 7.64 -9.60 -26.78
CA GLN A 219 7.56 -8.35 -27.53
C GLN A 219 8.01 -7.16 -26.68
N GLN A 220 9.06 -6.46 -27.12
CA GLN A 220 9.50 -5.24 -26.45
C GLN A 220 8.60 -4.07 -26.82
N SER A 221 8.20 -3.31 -25.81
CA SER A 221 7.45 -2.06 -25.93
C SER A 221 8.13 -0.96 -25.12
N MET A 222 8.18 0.26 -25.65
CA MET A 222 8.75 1.42 -24.96
C MET A 222 7.79 2.59 -24.91
N SER A 223 7.82 3.36 -23.81
CA SER A 223 7.08 4.61 -23.70
C SER A 223 7.55 5.65 -24.73
N ARG A 224 6.67 6.55 -25.10
CA ARG A 224 7.03 7.70 -25.96
C ARG A 224 7.91 8.67 -25.18
N LYS A 225 8.82 9.35 -25.90
CA LYS A 225 9.74 10.32 -25.29
C LYS A 225 8.99 11.37 -24.47
N GLY A 226 9.41 11.57 -23.23
CA GLY A 226 8.88 12.61 -22.36
C GLY A 226 7.43 12.38 -21.92
N ASN A 227 6.86 11.18 -22.13
CA ASN A 227 5.49 10.86 -21.79
C ASN A 227 5.42 9.90 -20.58
N CYS A 228 5.46 10.46 -19.37
CA CYS A 228 5.38 9.72 -18.11
C CYS A 228 4.09 8.89 -17.97
N LEU A 229 2.99 9.28 -18.61
CA LEU A 229 1.74 8.54 -18.56
C LEU A 229 1.83 7.15 -19.23
N ASP A 230 2.81 6.95 -20.11
CA ASP A 230 2.99 5.67 -20.78
C ASP A 230 3.58 4.60 -19.84
N ASN A 231 4.22 4.99 -18.71
CA ASN A 231 4.77 4.09 -17.69
C ASN A 231 4.11 4.25 -16.30
N ALA A 232 2.91 4.83 -16.26
CA ALA A 232 2.23 5.25 -15.03
C ALA A 232 2.02 4.13 -14.00
N VAL A 233 1.92 2.87 -14.41
CA VAL A 233 1.64 1.75 -13.50
C VAL A 233 2.85 1.43 -12.64
N ILE A 234 4.04 1.34 -13.21
CA ILE A 234 5.26 1.06 -12.45
C ILE A 234 5.67 2.27 -11.61
N GLU A 235 5.46 3.50 -12.14
CA GLU A 235 5.66 4.73 -11.37
C GLU A 235 4.74 4.80 -10.14
N ASN A 236 3.49 4.37 -10.27
CA ASN A 236 2.57 4.26 -9.14
C ASN A 236 3.07 3.25 -8.10
N PHE A 237 3.62 2.11 -8.54
CA PHE A 237 4.25 1.14 -7.64
C PHE A 237 5.42 1.78 -6.86
N PHE A 238 6.31 2.49 -7.53
CA PHE A 238 7.42 3.20 -6.86
C PHE A 238 6.92 4.29 -5.90
N GLY A 239 5.87 5.01 -6.28
CA GLY A 239 5.21 5.98 -5.41
C GLY A 239 4.66 5.34 -4.13
N LEU A 240 4.02 4.17 -4.25
CA LEU A 240 3.54 3.39 -3.11
C LEU A 240 4.69 2.90 -2.23
N LEU A 241 5.72 2.32 -2.82
CA LEU A 241 6.91 1.84 -2.11
C LEU A 241 7.56 2.99 -1.31
N LYS A 242 7.81 4.13 -1.95
CA LYS A 242 8.39 5.30 -1.28
C LYS A 242 7.48 5.83 -0.17
N SER A 243 6.18 5.86 -0.36
CA SER A 243 5.23 6.38 0.64
C SER A 243 4.93 5.40 1.77
N GLU A 244 4.98 4.09 1.52
CA GLU A 244 4.67 3.04 2.50
C GLU A 244 5.90 2.47 3.21
N LEU A 245 7.12 2.74 2.70
CA LEU A 245 8.40 2.32 3.30
C LEU A 245 9.30 3.51 3.58
N LEU A 246 9.80 4.18 2.52
CA LEU A 246 10.90 5.16 2.64
C LEU A 246 10.54 6.37 3.51
N TYR A 247 9.29 6.84 3.46
CA TYR A 247 8.85 8.04 4.18
C TYR A 247 8.13 7.75 5.50
N LEU A 248 7.97 6.48 5.89
CA LEU A 248 7.24 6.11 7.11
C LEU A 248 8.13 5.81 8.30
N GLN A 249 9.39 5.49 8.07
CA GLN A 249 10.33 5.08 9.11
C GLN A 249 11.73 5.64 8.86
N GLU A 250 12.53 5.68 9.91
CA GLU A 250 13.94 6.03 9.86
C GLU A 250 14.78 4.76 9.73
N PHE A 251 15.87 4.86 8.98
CA PHE A 251 16.81 3.75 8.78
C PHE A 251 18.13 4.07 9.46
N GLN A 252 18.84 3.04 9.91
CA GLN A 252 20.11 3.19 10.61
C GLN A 252 21.30 3.10 9.65
N SER A 253 21.14 2.36 8.53
CA SER A 253 22.18 2.15 7.52
C SER A 253 21.53 1.76 6.18
N MET A 254 22.34 1.73 5.11
CA MET A 254 21.88 1.24 3.81
C MET A 254 21.53 -0.26 3.86
N GLU A 255 22.26 -1.06 4.64
CA GLU A 255 21.95 -2.49 4.80
C GLU A 255 20.62 -2.71 5.55
N HIS A 256 20.34 -1.91 6.60
CA HIS A 256 19.04 -1.93 7.26
C HIS A 256 17.91 -1.55 6.27
N PHE A 257 18.11 -0.50 5.46
CA PHE A 257 17.14 -0.12 4.42
C PHE A 257 16.92 -1.25 3.41
N LYS A 258 17.96 -1.93 2.96
CA LYS A 258 17.89 -3.05 2.02
C LYS A 258 17.10 -4.24 2.58
N GLN A 259 17.28 -4.57 3.85
CA GLN A 259 16.49 -5.61 4.53
C GLN A 259 15.00 -5.23 4.59
N GLU A 260 14.68 -4.02 5.05
CA GLU A 260 13.32 -3.50 5.10
C GLU A 260 12.68 -3.39 3.69
N LEU A 261 13.49 -3.10 2.66
CA LEU A 261 13.03 -3.11 1.27
C LEU A 261 12.63 -4.53 0.82
N MET A 262 13.42 -5.55 1.10
CA MET A 262 13.08 -6.94 0.79
C MET A 262 11.82 -7.39 1.53
N GLU A 263 11.69 -7.07 2.81
CA GLU A 263 10.47 -7.35 3.59
C GLU A 263 9.24 -6.62 3.02
N TYR A 264 9.42 -5.39 2.54
CA TYR A 264 8.34 -4.65 1.92
C TYR A 264 7.90 -5.26 0.58
N LEU A 265 8.83 -5.74 -0.24
CA LEU A 265 8.52 -6.38 -1.53
C LEU A 265 7.75 -7.70 -1.30
N ASP A 266 8.14 -8.48 -0.28
CA ASP A 266 7.37 -9.65 0.16
C ASP A 266 5.97 -9.26 0.66
N TYR A 267 5.90 -8.27 1.55
CA TYR A 267 4.63 -7.75 2.06
C TYR A 267 3.72 -7.27 0.91
N TYR A 268 4.28 -6.55 -0.07
CA TYR A 268 3.52 -6.04 -1.21
C TYR A 268 2.87 -7.17 -2.01
N ASN A 269 3.59 -8.25 -2.28
CA ASN A 269 3.09 -9.40 -3.04
C ASN A 269 2.12 -10.25 -2.24
N ASN A 270 2.46 -10.58 -1.00
CA ASN A 270 1.81 -11.68 -0.27
C ASN A 270 0.80 -11.23 0.79
N ARG A 271 0.87 -9.99 1.26
CA ARG A 271 0.03 -9.50 2.37
C ARG A 271 -0.74 -8.22 2.08
N ARG A 272 -0.21 -7.36 1.20
CA ARG A 272 -0.81 -6.07 0.90
C ARG A 272 -2.07 -6.19 0.04
N ILE A 273 -3.26 -6.05 0.64
CA ILE A 273 -4.52 -6.12 -0.09
C ILE A 273 -4.78 -4.89 -0.98
N LYS A 274 -5.48 -5.13 -2.09
CA LYS A 274 -5.90 -4.09 -3.05
C LYS A 274 -7.38 -4.23 -3.39
N ALA A 275 -8.17 -3.18 -3.21
CA ALA A 275 -9.60 -3.17 -3.52
C ALA A 275 -9.89 -3.57 -4.99
N LYS A 276 -9.04 -3.13 -5.95
CA LYS A 276 -9.15 -3.50 -7.36
C LYS A 276 -8.88 -4.98 -7.66
N LEU A 277 -8.29 -5.70 -6.71
CA LEU A 277 -8.01 -7.14 -6.78
C LEU A 277 -8.94 -7.92 -5.84
N LYS A 278 -10.18 -7.48 -5.66
CA LYS A 278 -11.18 -8.10 -4.76
C LYS A 278 -10.70 -8.22 -3.31
N ASP A 279 -9.98 -7.21 -2.83
CA ASP A 279 -9.33 -7.18 -1.52
C ASP A 279 -8.36 -8.35 -1.26
N LEU A 280 -7.73 -8.85 -2.34
CA LEU A 280 -6.67 -9.86 -2.28
C LEU A 280 -5.29 -9.22 -2.41
N PRO A 281 -4.25 -9.86 -1.86
CA PRO A 281 -2.87 -9.57 -2.21
C PRO A 281 -2.58 -9.94 -3.68
N PRO A 282 -1.62 -9.26 -4.34
CA PRO A 282 -1.28 -9.51 -5.74
C PRO A 282 -0.97 -10.98 -6.08
N ALA A 283 -0.14 -11.65 -5.27
CA ALA A 283 0.26 -13.04 -5.51
C ALA A 283 -0.93 -14.00 -5.41
N LEU A 284 -1.81 -13.82 -4.43
CA LEU A 284 -3.01 -14.65 -4.28
C LEU A 284 -4.00 -14.43 -5.43
N HIS A 285 -4.20 -13.18 -5.85
CA HIS A 285 -5.01 -12.85 -7.02
C HIS A 285 -4.46 -13.52 -8.29
N ARG A 286 -3.13 -13.51 -8.49
CA ARG A 286 -2.47 -14.21 -9.59
C ARG A 286 -2.72 -15.72 -9.54
N GLN A 287 -2.52 -16.34 -8.37
CA GLN A 287 -2.71 -17.77 -8.18
C GLN A 287 -4.14 -18.19 -8.54
N GLN A 288 -5.15 -17.45 -8.07
CA GLN A 288 -6.55 -17.72 -8.42
C GLN A 288 -6.81 -17.58 -9.93
N ALA A 289 -6.22 -16.58 -10.59
CA ALA A 289 -6.39 -16.40 -12.04
C ALA A 289 -5.72 -17.51 -12.85
N LEU A 290 -4.60 -18.08 -12.38
CA LEU A 290 -3.93 -19.21 -13.05
C LEU A 290 -4.61 -20.55 -12.79
N SER A 291 -5.33 -20.72 -11.67
CA SER A 291 -6.05 -21.96 -11.37
C SER A 291 -7.38 -22.09 -12.12
N VAL A 292 -7.88 -21.01 -12.70
CA VAL A 292 -9.16 -20.97 -13.47
C VAL A 292 -8.90 -21.01 -14.99
N ALA A 293 -7.66 -20.84 -15.42
CA ALA A 293 -7.24 -20.82 -16.83
C ALA A 293 -6.75 -22.18 -17.29
#